data_87461437278ee0c6232d80bdbedb255c
#
_entry.id   87461437278ee0c6232d80bdbedb255c
#
_cell.length_a   1.000
_cell.length_b   1.000
_cell.length_c   1.000
_cell.angle_alpha   90.00
_cell.angle_beta   90.00
_cell.angle_gamma   90.00
#
_symmetry.space_group_name_H-M   'P 1'
#
loop_
_entity.id
_entity.type
_entity.pdbx_description
1 polymer ?
#
loop_
_entity_poly.entity_id
_entity_poly.type
_entity_poly.pdbx_seq_one_letter_code
_entity_poly.pdbx_strand_id
1 'polypeptide(L)'
;MLFPEKEYAERLRRLRAIMAERDVEMVIADEAEMLHYFTGFAISENIYRAVVIPMQGTPTMIVRRLDEQPFLNVAWFDNRRAFHDLEDPVAIIADVIKSGGAKRIGLDMNSYCMPAKRFNHLTGLLPGITFIDFSDAFRPLRLNKSPREIEVMRKAAAIADTTMLRAVAAAVPGASSRTAAAVASSSFIELGADFGRTGPITVGRGWNFLHGKLSDDPLQLGDVLHLELVPKVSGYCARLMRPAVMGAPS
;
A
#
# COMPACT_ATOMS: atom_id res chain seq x y z
N MET A 1 8.55 -8.00 -13.08
CA MET A 1 7.17 -8.47 -12.78
C MET A 1 7.23 -9.39 -11.56
N LEU A 2 6.46 -9.08 -10.50
CA LEU A 2 6.51 -9.84 -9.23
C LEU A 2 5.82 -11.21 -9.35
N PHE A 3 4.66 -11.26 -10.00
CA PHE A 3 3.89 -12.48 -10.22
C PHE A 3 3.77 -12.78 -11.70
N PRO A 4 3.52 -14.04 -12.10
CA PRO A 4 3.24 -14.38 -13.49
C PRO A 4 1.98 -13.68 -14.01
N GLU A 5 1.93 -13.37 -15.30
CA GLU A 5 0.79 -12.73 -15.96
C GLU A 5 -0.55 -13.41 -15.68
N LYS A 6 -0.56 -14.75 -15.65
CA LYS A 6 -1.76 -15.53 -15.31
C LYS A 6 -2.37 -15.20 -13.96
N GLU A 7 -1.58 -14.75 -12.99
CA GLU A 7 -2.09 -14.35 -11.68
C GLU A 7 -2.79 -13.00 -11.76
N TYR A 8 -2.24 -12.05 -12.50
CA TYR A 8 -2.91 -10.77 -12.76
C TYR A 8 -4.18 -10.96 -13.59
N ALA A 9 -4.15 -11.84 -14.57
CA ALA A 9 -5.34 -12.21 -15.35
C ALA A 9 -6.47 -12.75 -14.46
N GLU A 10 -6.14 -13.63 -13.49
CA GLU A 10 -7.11 -14.15 -12.53
C GLU A 10 -7.65 -13.06 -11.59
N ARG A 11 -6.81 -12.13 -11.14
CA ARG A 11 -7.24 -10.97 -10.35
C ARG A 11 -8.22 -10.09 -11.11
N LEU A 12 -7.95 -9.82 -12.39
CA LEU A 12 -8.88 -9.10 -13.27
C LEU A 12 -10.18 -9.87 -13.52
N ARG A 13 -10.10 -11.18 -13.74
CA ARG A 13 -11.29 -12.01 -13.92
C ARG A 13 -12.23 -11.93 -12.72
N ARG A 14 -11.67 -11.98 -11.49
CA ARG A 14 -12.43 -11.84 -10.24
C ARG A 14 -13.04 -10.44 -10.10
N LEU A 15 -12.29 -9.38 -10.41
CA LEU A 15 -12.81 -8.01 -10.41
C LEU A 15 -13.96 -7.87 -11.40
N ARG A 16 -13.79 -8.36 -12.63
CA ARG A 16 -14.80 -8.27 -13.69
C ARG A 16 -16.06 -9.04 -13.37
N ALA A 17 -15.99 -10.12 -12.61
CA ALA A 17 -17.20 -10.80 -12.10
C ALA A 17 -18.02 -9.88 -11.20
N ILE A 18 -17.35 -9.17 -10.25
CA ILE A 18 -18.04 -8.18 -9.39
C ILE A 18 -18.56 -6.99 -10.20
N MET A 19 -17.82 -6.54 -11.21
CA MET A 19 -18.27 -5.48 -12.12
C MET A 19 -19.56 -5.88 -12.83
N ALA A 20 -19.63 -7.11 -13.34
CA ALA A 20 -20.82 -7.66 -14.00
C ALA A 20 -22.03 -7.72 -13.06
N GLU A 21 -21.84 -8.20 -11.82
CA GLU A 21 -22.89 -8.27 -10.80
C GLU A 21 -23.47 -6.89 -10.44
N ARG A 22 -22.64 -5.83 -10.52
CA ARG A 22 -23.02 -4.46 -10.16
C ARG A 22 -23.34 -3.57 -11.36
N ASP A 23 -23.37 -4.13 -12.55
CA ASP A 23 -23.59 -3.41 -13.80
C ASP A 23 -22.61 -2.22 -13.93
N VAL A 24 -21.31 -2.49 -13.75
CA VAL A 24 -20.19 -1.54 -13.86
C VAL A 24 -19.37 -1.86 -15.10
N GLU A 25 -19.14 -0.86 -15.95
CA GLU A 25 -18.46 -1.01 -17.23
C GLU A 25 -16.94 -0.73 -17.16
N MET A 26 -16.56 0.17 -16.25
CA MET A 26 -15.15 0.46 -15.93
C MET A 26 -14.99 0.69 -14.43
N VAL A 27 -13.78 0.44 -13.92
CA VAL A 27 -13.40 0.73 -12.54
C VAL A 27 -12.17 1.61 -12.53
N ILE A 28 -12.17 2.61 -11.65
CA ILE A 28 -10.98 3.40 -11.30
C ILE A 28 -10.41 2.82 -10.00
N ALA A 29 -9.15 2.40 -10.02
CA ALA A 29 -8.43 2.01 -8.82
C ALA A 29 -7.21 2.92 -8.66
N ASP A 30 -7.08 3.60 -7.52
CA ASP A 30 -6.10 4.66 -7.30
C ASP A 30 -5.29 4.52 -6.00
N GLU A 31 -5.73 3.69 -5.07
CA GLU A 31 -4.94 3.39 -3.89
C GLU A 31 -3.72 2.52 -4.21
N ALA A 32 -2.60 2.77 -3.53
CA ALA A 32 -1.33 2.10 -3.78
C ALA A 32 -1.46 0.56 -3.75
N GLU A 33 -2.25 0.04 -2.82
CA GLU A 33 -2.52 -1.39 -2.67
C GLU A 33 -3.27 -1.97 -3.86
N MET A 34 -4.22 -1.23 -4.42
CA MET A 34 -5.00 -1.66 -5.59
C MET A 34 -4.16 -1.57 -6.87
N LEU A 35 -3.40 -0.49 -7.01
CA LEU A 35 -2.45 -0.34 -8.11
C LEU A 35 -1.48 -1.51 -8.13
N HIS A 36 -0.84 -1.80 -7.00
CA HIS A 36 0.08 -2.94 -6.88
C HIS A 36 -0.61 -4.28 -7.19
N TYR A 37 -1.82 -4.48 -6.67
CA TYR A 37 -2.57 -5.72 -6.85
C TYR A 37 -2.93 -5.99 -8.32
N PHE A 38 -3.36 -4.97 -9.06
CA PHE A 38 -3.81 -5.12 -10.45
C PHE A 38 -2.71 -4.93 -11.50
N THR A 39 -1.66 -4.17 -11.18
CA THR A 39 -0.63 -3.81 -12.17
C THR A 39 0.75 -4.33 -11.84
N GLY A 40 1.04 -4.61 -10.58
CA GLY A 40 2.38 -4.87 -10.05
C GLY A 40 3.15 -3.60 -9.70
N PHE A 41 2.60 -2.40 -9.95
CA PHE A 41 3.23 -1.11 -9.74
C PHE A 41 2.52 -0.30 -8.64
N ALA A 42 3.28 0.25 -7.69
CA ALA A 42 2.75 1.05 -6.60
C ALA A 42 3.67 2.21 -6.19
N ILE A 43 4.64 2.55 -7.01
CA ILE A 43 5.64 3.57 -6.73
C ILE A 43 5.07 4.95 -7.02
N SER A 44 5.56 5.98 -6.35
CA SER A 44 5.12 7.38 -6.37
C SER A 44 3.89 7.67 -5.50
N GLU A 45 4.13 8.39 -4.41
CA GLU A 45 3.09 8.76 -3.45
C GLU A 45 2.64 10.22 -3.60
N ASN A 46 3.39 11.03 -4.36
CA ASN A 46 3.26 12.49 -4.30
C ASN A 46 2.26 13.07 -5.30
N ILE A 47 2.03 12.41 -6.44
CA ILE A 47 1.11 12.88 -7.49
C ILE A 47 0.06 11.83 -7.76
N TYR A 48 -1.17 12.28 -8.01
CA TYR A 48 -2.30 11.40 -8.28
C TYR A 48 -2.04 10.49 -9.48
N ARG A 49 -2.32 9.24 -9.31
CA ARG A 49 -2.22 8.17 -10.30
C ARG A 49 -3.37 7.20 -10.14
N ALA A 50 -3.74 6.52 -11.21
CA ALA A 50 -4.81 5.53 -11.17
C ALA A 50 -4.63 4.50 -12.28
N VAL A 51 -5.29 3.37 -12.16
CA VAL A 51 -5.53 2.45 -13.25
C VAL A 51 -7.02 2.43 -13.58
N VAL A 52 -7.35 2.61 -14.84
CA VAL A 52 -8.71 2.44 -15.38
C VAL A 52 -8.81 1.03 -15.95
N ILE A 53 -9.71 0.25 -15.39
CA ILE A 53 -9.89 -1.17 -15.74
C ILE A 53 -11.24 -1.33 -16.43
N PRO A 54 -11.28 -1.60 -17.74
CA PRO A 54 -12.52 -1.84 -18.46
C PRO A 54 -13.05 -3.27 -18.22
N MET A 55 -14.34 -3.48 -18.45
CA MET A 55 -14.97 -4.81 -18.43
C MET A 55 -14.29 -5.78 -19.41
N GLN A 56 -13.82 -5.28 -20.54
CA GLN A 56 -13.09 -6.04 -21.56
C GLN A 56 -11.79 -5.34 -21.96
N GLY A 57 -10.77 -6.11 -22.35
CA GLY A 57 -9.49 -5.56 -22.83
C GLY A 57 -8.48 -5.26 -21.72
N THR A 58 -7.43 -4.55 -22.08
CA THR A 58 -6.29 -4.25 -21.23
C THR A 58 -6.56 -3.00 -20.36
N PRO A 59 -6.21 -3.01 -19.07
CA PRO A 59 -6.24 -1.81 -18.24
C PRO A 59 -5.38 -0.68 -18.81
N THR A 60 -5.71 0.55 -18.48
CA THR A 60 -4.89 1.74 -18.82
C THR A 60 -4.35 2.35 -17.54
N MET A 61 -3.02 2.39 -17.41
CA MET A 61 -2.36 3.07 -16.30
C MET A 61 -2.24 4.57 -16.59
N ILE A 62 -2.68 5.41 -15.66
CA ILE A 62 -2.42 6.85 -15.68
C ILE A 62 -1.26 7.10 -14.72
N VAL A 63 -0.12 7.50 -15.28
CA VAL A 63 1.15 7.54 -14.57
C VAL A 63 1.90 8.84 -14.84
N ARG A 64 2.58 9.36 -13.84
CA ARG A 64 3.49 10.49 -13.99
C ARG A 64 4.61 10.14 -14.97
N ARG A 65 5.05 11.07 -15.82
CA ARG A 65 6.10 10.85 -16.80
C ARG A 65 7.40 10.31 -16.19
N LEU A 66 7.77 10.77 -15.00
CA LEU A 66 8.94 10.28 -14.27
C LEU A 66 8.81 8.82 -13.81
N ASP A 67 7.58 8.33 -13.62
CA ASP A 67 7.29 6.98 -13.15
C ASP A 67 6.96 6.02 -14.31
N GLU A 68 6.98 6.49 -15.55
CA GLU A 68 6.63 5.69 -16.73
C GLU A 68 7.58 4.49 -16.91
N GLN A 69 8.89 4.71 -16.85
CA GLN A 69 9.86 3.62 -16.97
C GLN A 69 9.84 2.68 -15.77
N PRO A 70 9.78 3.14 -14.51
CA PRO A 70 9.52 2.27 -13.36
C PRO A 70 8.26 1.41 -13.50
N PHE A 71 7.16 1.95 -14.03
CA PHE A 71 5.95 1.18 -14.33
C PHE A 71 6.24 0.07 -15.35
N LEU A 72 6.84 0.41 -16.50
CA LEU A 72 7.14 -0.56 -17.57
C LEU A 72 8.07 -1.69 -17.10
N ASN A 73 8.96 -1.43 -16.15
CA ASN A 73 9.89 -2.43 -15.63
C ASN A 73 9.21 -3.52 -14.80
N VAL A 74 8.05 -3.24 -14.20
CA VAL A 74 7.40 -4.15 -13.24
C VAL A 74 5.99 -4.61 -13.63
N ALA A 75 5.27 -3.80 -14.43
CA ALA A 75 3.91 -4.11 -14.84
C ALA A 75 3.85 -5.30 -15.81
N TRP A 76 2.71 -5.97 -15.86
CA TRP A 76 2.44 -7.08 -16.77
C TRP A 76 1.82 -6.62 -18.11
N PHE A 77 1.52 -5.32 -18.24
CA PHE A 77 1.01 -4.68 -19.45
C PHE A 77 1.69 -3.31 -19.63
N ASP A 78 1.63 -2.77 -20.84
CA ASP A 78 2.31 -1.53 -21.24
C ASP A 78 1.34 -0.37 -21.57
N ASN A 79 0.03 -0.64 -21.63
CA ASN A 79 -0.98 0.36 -21.95
C ASN A 79 -1.07 1.43 -20.85
N ARG A 80 -0.74 2.67 -21.23
CA ARG A 80 -0.64 3.77 -20.28
C ARG A 80 -0.91 5.14 -20.92
N ARG A 81 -1.20 6.11 -20.07
CA ARG A 81 -1.20 7.55 -20.38
C ARG A 81 -0.26 8.22 -19.39
N ALA A 82 0.90 8.64 -19.87
CA ALA A 82 1.87 9.37 -19.06
C ALA A 82 1.59 10.87 -19.15
N PHE A 83 1.74 11.57 -18.00
CA PHE A 83 1.50 13.02 -17.89
C PHE A 83 2.69 13.73 -17.25
N HIS A 84 2.89 15.00 -17.61
CA HIS A 84 3.85 15.90 -16.98
C HIS A 84 3.24 16.57 -15.74
N ASP A 85 4.09 17.10 -14.87
CA ASP A 85 3.70 17.64 -13.55
C ASP A 85 2.71 18.79 -13.60
N LEU A 86 2.63 19.50 -14.72
CA LEU A 86 1.66 20.61 -14.93
C LEU A 86 0.38 20.16 -15.64
N GLU A 87 0.28 18.90 -16.05
CA GLU A 87 -0.92 18.35 -16.67
C GLU A 87 -1.88 17.82 -15.59
N ASP A 88 -3.16 17.79 -15.93
CA ASP A 88 -4.21 17.30 -15.04
C ASP A 88 -4.45 15.78 -15.23
N PRO A 89 -4.01 14.94 -14.30
CA PRO A 89 -4.23 13.49 -14.41
C PRO A 89 -5.72 13.11 -14.36
N VAL A 90 -6.57 13.93 -13.75
CA VAL A 90 -8.02 13.66 -13.68
C VAL A 90 -8.67 13.89 -15.05
N ALA A 91 -8.23 14.89 -15.80
CA ALA A 91 -8.68 15.10 -17.16
C ALA A 91 -8.27 13.93 -18.07
N ILE A 92 -7.07 13.39 -17.89
CA ILE A 92 -6.60 12.22 -18.65
C ILE A 92 -7.44 10.97 -18.33
N ILE A 93 -7.80 10.76 -17.06
CA ILE A 93 -8.73 9.68 -16.68
C ILE A 93 -10.09 9.88 -17.37
N ALA A 94 -10.60 11.10 -17.35
CA ALA A 94 -11.86 11.42 -17.99
C ALA A 94 -11.83 11.13 -19.51
N ASP A 95 -10.72 11.43 -20.18
CA ASP A 95 -10.53 11.14 -21.60
C ASP A 95 -10.46 9.63 -21.89
N VAL A 96 -9.80 8.84 -21.02
CA VAL A 96 -9.78 7.37 -21.14
C VAL A 96 -11.19 6.81 -20.99
N ILE A 97 -11.98 7.29 -20.03
CA ILE A 97 -13.36 6.86 -19.81
C ILE A 97 -14.25 7.22 -21.02
N LYS A 98 -14.18 8.45 -21.51
CA LYS A 98 -14.92 8.89 -22.70
C LYS A 98 -14.60 8.05 -23.93
N SER A 99 -13.31 7.82 -24.17
CA SER A 99 -12.81 7.03 -25.31
C SER A 99 -13.30 5.57 -25.26
N GLY A 100 -13.46 5.04 -24.05
CA GLY A 100 -14.00 3.70 -23.84
C GLY A 100 -15.54 3.60 -23.91
N GLY A 101 -16.25 4.73 -23.96
CA GLY A 101 -17.71 4.78 -24.11
C GLY A 101 -18.52 4.36 -22.89
N ALA A 102 -17.87 4.08 -21.76
CA ALA A 102 -18.52 3.62 -20.54
C ALA A 102 -19.41 4.71 -19.92
N LYS A 103 -20.55 4.30 -19.36
CA LYS A 103 -21.53 5.17 -18.69
C LYS A 103 -21.64 4.90 -17.19
N ARG A 104 -21.18 3.75 -16.73
CA ARG A 104 -21.26 3.30 -15.35
C ARG A 104 -19.88 2.95 -14.84
N ILE A 105 -19.36 3.82 -13.95
CA ILE A 105 -17.98 3.77 -13.47
C ILE A 105 -17.96 3.42 -12.00
N GLY A 106 -17.30 2.34 -11.63
CA GLY A 106 -17.03 1.97 -10.26
C GLY A 106 -15.78 2.68 -9.72
N LEU A 107 -15.84 3.19 -8.51
CA LEU A 107 -14.67 3.68 -7.79
C LEU A 107 -14.83 3.49 -6.28
N ASP A 108 -13.74 3.41 -5.56
CA ASP A 108 -13.75 3.36 -4.11
C ASP A 108 -14.04 4.76 -3.56
N MET A 109 -15.26 4.96 -3.02
CA MET A 109 -15.67 6.23 -2.42
C MET A 109 -14.95 6.51 -1.08
N ASN A 110 -14.30 5.50 -0.49
CA ASN A 110 -13.46 5.65 0.70
C ASN A 110 -11.98 5.86 0.35
N SER A 111 -11.62 5.93 -0.93
CA SER A 111 -10.22 6.10 -1.33
C SER A 111 -9.64 7.39 -0.77
N TYR A 112 -8.54 7.27 -0.02
CA TYR A 112 -7.76 8.42 0.45
C TYR A 112 -7.07 9.18 -0.71
N CYS A 113 -6.99 8.57 -1.90
CA CYS A 113 -6.50 9.22 -3.12
C CYS A 113 -7.57 10.02 -3.86
N MET A 114 -8.87 9.85 -3.53
CA MET A 114 -10.00 10.50 -4.19
C MET A 114 -10.76 11.46 -3.23
N PRO A 115 -10.13 12.54 -2.73
CA PRO A 115 -10.82 13.50 -1.89
C PRO A 115 -11.95 14.20 -2.67
N ALA A 116 -12.93 14.74 -1.96
CA ALA A 116 -14.14 15.35 -2.54
C ALA A 116 -13.83 16.34 -3.68
N LYS A 117 -12.79 17.17 -3.54
CA LYS A 117 -12.39 18.12 -4.61
C LYS A 117 -12.03 17.38 -5.91
N ARG A 118 -11.30 16.28 -5.82
CA ARG A 118 -10.90 15.49 -7.00
C ARG A 118 -12.09 14.79 -7.62
N PHE A 119 -12.95 14.21 -6.79
CA PHE A 119 -14.18 13.57 -7.24
C PHE A 119 -15.11 14.57 -7.95
N ASN A 120 -15.35 15.76 -7.36
CA ASN A 120 -16.16 16.81 -7.99
C ASN A 120 -15.57 17.29 -9.32
N HIS A 121 -14.25 17.37 -9.41
CA HIS A 121 -13.58 17.70 -10.67
C HIS A 121 -13.79 16.60 -11.73
N LEU A 122 -13.60 15.34 -11.36
CA LEU A 122 -13.84 14.21 -12.26
C LEU A 122 -15.29 14.17 -12.76
N THR A 123 -16.27 14.32 -11.87
CA THR A 123 -17.68 14.32 -12.24
C THR A 123 -18.05 15.50 -13.13
N GLY A 124 -17.45 16.68 -12.90
CA GLY A 124 -17.61 17.86 -13.75
C GLY A 124 -17.09 17.65 -15.18
N LEU A 125 -16.02 16.85 -15.35
CA LEU A 125 -15.47 16.48 -16.65
C LEU A 125 -16.28 15.41 -17.37
N LEU A 126 -17.14 14.67 -16.66
CA LEU A 126 -17.86 13.50 -17.14
C LEU A 126 -19.41 13.66 -16.99
N PRO A 127 -20.03 14.68 -17.59
CA PRO A 127 -21.47 14.83 -17.52
C PRO A 127 -22.18 13.63 -18.16
N GLY A 128 -23.19 13.09 -17.47
CA GLY A 128 -23.96 11.93 -17.94
C GLY A 128 -23.34 10.57 -17.63
N ILE A 129 -22.25 10.54 -16.88
CA ILE A 129 -21.68 9.30 -16.32
C ILE A 129 -22.26 9.06 -14.93
N THR A 130 -22.64 7.82 -14.64
CA THR A 130 -23.06 7.36 -13.32
C THR A 130 -21.88 6.76 -12.57
N PHE A 131 -21.54 7.32 -11.43
CA PHE A 131 -20.53 6.76 -10.55
C PHE A 131 -21.17 5.82 -9.53
N ILE A 132 -20.65 4.61 -9.44
CA ILE A 132 -21.12 3.54 -8.56
C ILE A 132 -20.12 3.39 -7.42
N ASP A 133 -20.62 3.39 -6.18
CA ASP A 133 -19.77 3.07 -5.03
C ASP A 133 -19.27 1.62 -5.11
N PHE A 134 -17.95 1.49 -5.19
CA PHE A 134 -17.24 0.22 -5.32
C PHE A 134 -16.34 -0.07 -4.11
N SER A 135 -16.50 0.71 -3.02
CA SER A 135 -15.62 0.68 -1.84
C SER A 135 -15.49 -0.69 -1.19
N ASP A 136 -16.54 -1.47 -1.15
CA ASP A 136 -16.55 -2.82 -0.55
C ASP A 136 -16.12 -3.94 -1.51
N ALA A 137 -15.89 -3.63 -2.79
CA ALA A 137 -15.57 -4.61 -3.82
C ALA A 137 -14.09 -5.04 -3.81
N PHE A 138 -13.18 -4.12 -3.50
CA PHE A 138 -11.75 -4.39 -3.57
C PHE A 138 -11.23 -5.24 -2.42
N ARG A 139 -11.73 -5.02 -1.21
CA ARG A 139 -11.29 -5.73 -0.01
C ARG A 139 -11.44 -7.26 -0.12
N PRO A 140 -12.58 -7.82 -0.53
CA PRO A 140 -12.74 -9.27 -0.69
C PRO A 140 -11.76 -9.89 -1.68
N LEU A 141 -11.38 -9.17 -2.73
CA LEU A 141 -10.40 -9.66 -3.71
C LEU A 141 -9.02 -9.94 -3.10
N ARG A 142 -8.65 -9.20 -2.03
CA ARG A 142 -7.35 -9.27 -1.37
C ARG A 142 -7.36 -10.05 -0.06
N LEU A 143 -8.52 -10.44 0.46
CA LEU A 143 -8.62 -11.19 1.73
C LEU A 143 -7.90 -12.53 1.65
N ASN A 144 -8.19 -13.31 0.62
CA ASN A 144 -7.55 -14.61 0.40
C ASN A 144 -6.31 -14.42 -0.46
N LYS A 145 -5.14 -14.69 0.13
CA LYS A 145 -3.85 -14.56 -0.54
C LYS A 145 -3.54 -15.80 -1.38
N SER A 146 -2.95 -15.59 -2.55
CA SER A 146 -2.41 -16.67 -3.35
C SER A 146 -1.20 -17.31 -2.65
N PRO A 147 -0.81 -18.54 -3.01
CA PRO A 147 0.41 -19.15 -2.49
C PRO A 147 1.65 -18.26 -2.69
N ARG A 148 1.75 -17.54 -3.81
CA ARG A 148 2.86 -16.62 -4.09
C ARG A 148 2.84 -15.35 -3.23
N GLU A 149 1.65 -14.79 -2.98
CA GLU A 149 1.51 -13.69 -2.02
C GLU A 149 1.96 -14.13 -0.62
N ILE A 150 1.61 -15.36 -0.21
CA ILE A 150 2.04 -15.94 1.08
C ILE A 150 3.56 -16.09 1.13
N GLU A 151 4.22 -16.51 0.06
CA GLU A 151 5.69 -16.58 0.00
C GLU A 151 6.36 -15.22 0.24
N VAL A 152 5.82 -14.17 -0.37
CA VAL A 152 6.32 -12.79 -0.15
C VAL A 152 6.06 -12.33 1.28
N MET A 153 4.87 -12.60 1.82
CA MET A 153 4.53 -12.27 3.21
C MET A 153 5.42 -13.02 4.22
N ARG A 154 5.79 -14.27 3.95
CA ARG A 154 6.74 -15.02 4.79
C ARG A 154 8.13 -14.39 4.83
N LYS A 155 8.60 -13.81 3.72
CA LYS A 155 9.85 -13.03 3.71
C LYS A 155 9.75 -11.81 4.61
N ALA A 156 8.66 -11.07 4.52
CA ALA A 156 8.42 -9.93 5.41
C ALA A 156 8.33 -10.37 6.89
N ALA A 157 7.70 -11.52 7.19
CA ALA A 157 7.63 -12.07 8.54
C ALA A 157 9.01 -12.43 9.09
N ALA A 158 9.86 -13.09 8.31
CA ALA A 158 11.23 -13.42 8.73
C ALA A 158 12.08 -12.17 9.03
N ILE A 159 11.87 -11.09 8.27
CA ILE A 159 12.50 -9.79 8.55
C ILE A 159 11.98 -9.24 9.88
N ALA A 160 10.66 -9.30 10.13
CA ALA A 160 10.09 -8.82 11.39
C ALA A 160 10.65 -9.57 12.59
N ASP A 161 10.74 -10.90 12.51
CA ASP A 161 11.27 -11.76 13.59
C ASP A 161 12.73 -11.41 13.90
N THR A 162 13.59 -11.38 12.89
CA THR A 162 15.02 -11.06 13.06
C THR A 162 15.22 -9.65 13.61
N THR A 163 14.47 -8.68 13.07
CA THR A 163 14.54 -7.28 13.49
C THR A 163 14.06 -7.10 14.93
N MET A 164 13.02 -7.82 15.34
CA MET A 164 12.52 -7.78 16.72
C MET A 164 13.61 -8.19 17.70
N LEU A 165 14.29 -9.30 17.45
CA LEU A 165 15.39 -9.77 18.32
C LEU A 165 16.54 -8.76 18.39
N ARG A 166 16.93 -8.16 17.25
CA ARG A 166 17.99 -7.14 17.21
C ARG A 166 17.61 -5.88 17.97
N ALA A 167 16.38 -5.39 17.78
CA ALA A 167 15.89 -4.18 18.42
C ALA A 167 15.75 -4.35 19.94
N VAL A 168 15.27 -5.51 20.40
CA VAL A 168 15.19 -5.85 21.83
C VAL A 168 16.60 -5.95 22.43
N ALA A 169 17.54 -6.59 21.75
CA ALA A 169 18.93 -6.70 22.23
C ALA A 169 19.64 -5.32 22.37
N ALA A 170 19.26 -4.35 21.52
CA ALA A 170 19.79 -2.99 21.60
C ALA A 170 19.12 -2.13 22.69
N ALA A 171 17.99 -2.55 23.21
CA ALA A 171 17.22 -1.85 24.24
C ALA A 171 17.71 -2.24 25.64
N VAL A 172 18.86 -1.73 26.03
CA VAL A 172 19.44 -1.95 27.36
C VAL A 172 19.27 -0.71 28.27
N PRO A 173 19.31 -0.84 29.60
CA PRO A 173 19.32 0.32 30.49
C PRO A 173 20.38 1.34 30.08
N GLY A 174 20.00 2.62 30.02
CA GLY A 174 20.84 3.71 29.52
C GLY A 174 20.76 3.98 28.02
N ALA A 175 20.29 3.02 27.18
CA ALA A 175 19.91 3.28 25.80
C ALA A 175 18.56 4.04 25.75
N SER A 176 18.06 4.36 24.57
CA SER A 176 16.77 5.04 24.40
C SER A 176 15.86 4.27 23.42
N SER A 177 14.57 4.63 23.39
CA SER A 177 13.65 4.08 22.36
C SER A 177 14.12 4.41 20.93
N ARG A 178 14.81 5.54 20.77
CA ARG A 178 15.43 5.93 19.48
C ARG A 178 16.55 4.98 19.06
N THR A 179 17.34 4.48 20.02
CA THR A 179 18.38 3.47 19.74
C THR A 179 17.77 2.19 19.18
N ALA A 180 16.72 1.67 19.81
CA ALA A 180 16.01 0.49 19.33
C ALA A 180 15.38 0.72 17.94
N ALA A 181 14.81 1.90 17.71
CA ALA A 181 14.21 2.28 16.43
C ALA A 181 15.26 2.38 15.32
N ALA A 182 16.43 2.92 15.58
CA ALA A 182 17.54 3.02 14.62
C ALA A 182 18.02 1.62 14.20
N VAL A 183 18.18 0.70 15.17
CA VAL A 183 18.52 -0.70 14.89
C VAL A 183 17.42 -1.39 14.08
N ALA A 184 16.16 -1.15 14.40
CA ALA A 184 15.05 -1.72 13.63
C ALA A 184 15.02 -1.20 12.19
N SER A 185 15.19 0.11 11.99
CA SER A 185 15.21 0.73 10.67
C SER A 185 16.35 0.20 9.80
N SER A 186 17.58 0.13 10.33
CA SER A 186 18.73 -0.40 9.58
C SER A 186 18.56 -1.89 9.28
N SER A 187 18.06 -2.67 10.24
CA SER A 187 17.78 -4.10 10.03
C SER A 187 16.78 -4.36 8.92
N PHE A 188 15.73 -3.54 8.78
CA PHE A 188 14.79 -3.67 7.67
C PHE A 188 15.50 -3.56 6.32
N ILE A 189 16.33 -2.53 6.15
CA ILE A 189 17.07 -2.28 4.92
C ILE A 189 18.09 -3.40 4.66
N GLU A 190 18.88 -3.78 5.66
CA GLU A 190 19.90 -4.84 5.57
C GLU A 190 19.30 -6.20 5.19
N LEU A 191 18.10 -6.50 5.69
CA LEU A 191 17.41 -7.77 5.46
C LEU A 191 16.55 -7.78 4.19
N GLY A 192 16.50 -6.65 3.45
CA GLY A 192 15.85 -6.56 2.14
C GLY A 192 14.38 -6.16 2.17
N ALA A 193 13.93 -5.43 3.19
CA ALA A 193 12.65 -4.73 3.13
C ALA A 193 12.68 -3.56 2.14
N ASP A 194 11.51 -3.18 1.63
CA ASP A 194 11.36 -2.11 0.63
C ASP A 194 11.87 -0.75 1.17
N PHE A 195 11.82 -0.54 2.50
CA PHE A 195 12.29 0.66 3.19
C PHE A 195 12.46 0.40 4.70
N GLY A 196 13.14 1.34 5.40
CA GLY A 196 13.45 1.24 6.83
C GLY A 196 12.41 1.82 7.79
N ARG A 197 11.19 2.13 7.35
CA ARG A 197 10.16 2.71 8.21
C ARG A 197 9.58 1.67 9.16
N THR A 198 9.72 1.91 10.47
CA THR A 198 9.12 1.08 11.52
C THR A 198 7.71 1.55 11.88
N GLY A 199 6.95 0.73 12.62
CA GLY A 199 5.77 1.15 13.37
C GLY A 199 6.15 1.93 14.65
N PRO A 200 5.20 2.15 15.57
CA PRO A 200 5.45 2.77 16.85
C PRO A 200 6.50 1.99 17.68
N ILE A 201 7.49 2.71 18.22
CA ILE A 201 8.43 2.20 19.20
C ILE A 201 8.43 3.20 20.36
N THR A 202 7.85 2.80 21.47
CA THR A 202 7.57 3.67 22.61
C THR A 202 7.97 3.03 23.92
N VAL A 203 8.19 3.83 24.96
CA VAL A 203 8.60 3.36 26.28
C VAL A 203 7.74 4.01 27.36
N GLY A 204 7.49 3.27 28.43
CA GLY A 204 6.75 3.80 29.58
C GLY A 204 6.50 2.76 30.65
N ARG A 205 5.67 3.14 31.64
CA ARG A 205 5.18 2.28 32.71
C ARG A 205 3.65 2.25 32.69
N GLY A 206 3.06 1.10 32.92
CA GLY A 206 1.61 0.91 32.77
C GLY A 206 1.17 0.71 31.31
N TRP A 207 -0.03 1.17 30.93
CA TRP A 207 -0.67 0.86 29.64
C TRP A 207 -0.99 2.09 28.77
N ASN A 208 -0.58 3.28 29.17
CA ASN A 208 -0.94 4.54 28.49
C ASN A 208 0.14 5.10 27.55
N PHE A 209 1.11 4.27 27.12
CA PHE A 209 2.24 4.70 26.30
C PHE A 209 2.38 3.98 24.96
N LEU A 210 1.42 3.10 24.58
CA LEU A 210 1.51 2.23 23.40
C LEU A 210 1.66 3.02 22.08
N HIS A 211 1.13 4.23 22.03
CA HIS A 211 1.33 5.15 20.91
C HIS A 211 1.99 6.43 21.41
N GLY A 212 3.10 6.81 20.82
CA GLY A 212 3.87 7.97 21.23
C GLY A 212 5.00 8.30 20.24
N LYS A 213 5.85 9.22 20.66
CA LYS A 213 7.04 9.63 19.91
C LYS A 213 8.25 8.86 20.40
N LEU A 214 9.27 8.74 19.57
CA LEU A 214 10.60 8.30 20.01
C LEU A 214 11.13 9.29 21.04
N SER A 215 11.71 8.76 22.13
CA SER A 215 12.36 9.54 23.18
C SER A 215 13.87 9.30 23.17
N ASP A 216 14.60 10.31 23.58
CA ASP A 216 16.03 10.26 23.89
C ASP A 216 16.28 9.95 25.37
N ASP A 217 15.22 9.88 26.19
CA ASP A 217 15.33 9.54 27.61
C ASP A 217 15.94 8.14 27.79
N PRO A 218 16.86 7.97 28.72
CA PRO A 218 17.50 6.69 29.00
C PRO A 218 16.47 5.69 29.57
N LEU A 219 16.46 4.49 29.01
CA LEU A 219 15.70 3.35 29.52
C LEU A 219 16.17 3.00 30.93
N GLN A 220 15.24 2.78 31.83
CA GLN A 220 15.49 2.43 33.24
C GLN A 220 14.99 1.01 33.50
N LEU A 221 15.56 0.38 34.56
CA LEU A 221 15.04 -0.91 35.03
C LEU A 221 13.54 -0.80 35.38
N GLY A 222 12.77 -1.78 34.91
CA GLY A 222 11.31 -1.82 35.05
C GLY A 222 10.52 -1.06 34.00
N ASP A 223 11.20 -0.34 33.09
CA ASP A 223 10.51 0.22 31.92
C ASP A 223 10.08 -0.87 30.95
N VAL A 224 8.97 -0.62 30.26
CA VAL A 224 8.46 -1.49 29.18
C VAL A 224 8.63 -0.78 27.86
N LEU A 225 9.39 -1.39 26.97
CA LEU A 225 9.52 -0.96 25.59
C LEU A 225 8.47 -1.69 24.75
N HIS A 226 7.59 -0.94 24.10
CA HIS A 226 6.67 -1.45 23.09
C HIS A 226 7.30 -1.29 21.70
N LEU A 227 7.40 -2.40 20.97
CA LEU A 227 7.92 -2.42 19.61
C LEU A 227 6.82 -2.90 18.67
N GLU A 228 6.54 -2.10 17.66
CA GLU A 228 5.67 -2.47 16.55
C GLU A 228 6.46 -2.41 15.24
N LEU A 229 6.62 -3.55 14.60
CA LEU A 229 7.40 -3.71 13.38
C LEU A 229 6.48 -4.09 12.22
N VAL A 230 6.60 -3.39 11.10
CA VAL A 230 5.78 -3.63 9.89
C VAL A 230 6.68 -3.59 8.65
N PRO A 231 7.64 -4.51 8.52
CA PRO A 231 8.45 -4.57 7.30
C PRO A 231 7.58 -4.87 6.10
N LYS A 232 7.94 -4.27 4.96
CA LYS A 232 7.30 -4.48 3.67
C LYS A 232 8.31 -5.10 2.71
N VAL A 233 7.90 -6.14 1.99
CA VAL A 233 8.66 -6.78 0.92
C VAL A 233 7.80 -6.81 -0.33
N SER A 234 8.27 -6.18 -1.39
CA SER A 234 7.52 -6.09 -2.66
C SER A 234 6.05 -5.70 -2.45
N GLY A 235 5.81 -4.70 -1.58
CA GLY A 235 4.47 -4.20 -1.28
C GLY A 235 3.66 -5.00 -0.25
N TYR A 236 4.11 -6.17 0.20
CA TYR A 236 3.42 -7.00 1.20
C TYR A 236 4.03 -6.83 2.58
N CYS A 237 3.19 -6.69 3.60
CA CYS A 237 3.60 -6.46 4.98
C CYS A 237 3.43 -7.70 5.85
N ALA A 238 4.28 -7.80 6.87
CA ALA A 238 4.04 -8.60 8.06
C ALA A 238 4.13 -7.70 9.29
N ARG A 239 3.16 -7.81 10.20
CA ARG A 239 3.13 -7.01 11.44
C ARG A 239 3.45 -7.86 12.63
N LEU A 240 4.39 -7.41 13.46
CA LEU A 240 4.77 -8.03 14.71
C LEU A 240 4.81 -6.96 15.80
N MET A 241 4.16 -7.22 16.94
CA MET A 241 4.18 -6.36 18.12
C MET A 241 4.67 -7.16 19.31
N ARG A 242 5.58 -6.58 20.11
CA ARG A 242 6.07 -7.19 21.37
C ARG A 242 6.38 -6.12 22.41
N PRO A 243 6.03 -6.34 23.67
CA PRO A 243 6.63 -5.64 24.78
C PRO A 243 7.94 -6.30 25.18
N ALA A 244 8.91 -5.49 25.61
CA ALA A 244 10.15 -5.93 26.22
C ALA A 244 10.35 -5.18 27.53
N VAL A 245 10.58 -5.90 28.63
CA VAL A 245 10.82 -5.31 29.95
C VAL A 245 12.31 -5.10 30.15
N MET A 246 12.68 -3.93 30.61
CA MET A 246 14.07 -3.63 30.98
C MET A 246 14.40 -4.29 32.33
N GLY A 247 15.16 -5.40 32.30
CA GLY A 247 15.45 -6.24 33.46
C GLY A 247 14.55 -7.48 33.55
N ALA A 248 14.39 -8.02 34.75
CA ALA A 248 13.51 -9.19 34.95
C ALA A 248 12.04 -8.75 34.93
N PRO A 249 11.17 -9.51 34.24
CA PRO A 249 9.72 -9.30 34.34
C PRO A 249 9.25 -9.61 35.76
N SER A 250 8.25 -8.84 36.24
CA SER A 250 7.62 -9.02 37.55
C SER A 250 6.68 -10.22 37.54
#